data_46307f701c1553192e47a296eb53de3f
#
_entry.id   46307f701c1553192e47a296eb53de3f
#
_cell.length_a   1.000
_cell.length_b   1.000
_cell.length_c   1.000
_cell.angle_alpha   90.00
_cell.angle_beta   90.00
_cell.angle_gamma   90.00
#
_symmetry.space_group_name_H-M   'P 1'
#
loop_
_entity.id
_entity.type
_entity.pdbx_description
1 polymer ?
#
loop_
_entity_poly.entity_id
_entity_poly.type
_entity_poly.pdbx_seq_one_letter_code
_entity_poly.pdbx_strand_id
1 'polypeptide(L)'
;MFGPQLDPRRVWEVDCFRRPPEPQQGETILWELVLCDRARSFVFRDLCPQSRVSAEWLVGRIKAAAGSDKPLPQQLCAFRPATAQLLQLAGDRLQIPVQLTRHTLALKNWLRDRQRKTPIIDPTTHTPYDILQLERPAPAPLPNHLWGDQWRFASVPLGTFVEQLAPRPIPIKSLPSVLHPDNFGLAADVPLPGVIIEAGRSAMVLTQWLVSQSPAAIRYKSGQPDGLILEAKLVDRWILTTFDDDEVGQAGRTHENRKRTTHGLHFLLVRPDDSGMTETGLWLLCDGI
;
A
#
# COMPACT_ATOMS: atom_id res chain seq x y z
N MET A 1 -9.68 -6.39 -16.94
CA MET A 1 -10.60 -5.25 -17.18
C MET A 1 -10.48 -4.35 -15.97
N PHE A 2 -10.06 -3.10 -16.16
CA PHE A 2 -10.02 -2.13 -15.07
C PHE A 2 -11.46 -1.84 -14.65
N GLY A 3 -11.76 -1.84 -13.34
CA GLY A 3 -13.08 -1.49 -12.84
C GLY A 3 -13.50 -0.07 -13.23
N PRO A 4 -14.78 0.31 -13.09
CA PRO A 4 -15.24 1.63 -13.46
C PRO A 4 -14.41 2.67 -12.70
N GLN A 5 -13.82 3.59 -13.48
CA GLN A 5 -12.98 4.65 -12.94
C GLN A 5 -13.90 5.68 -12.28
N LEU A 6 -13.96 5.66 -10.95
CA LEU A 6 -14.68 6.69 -10.19
C LEU A 6 -14.01 8.06 -10.41
N ASP A 7 -14.79 9.11 -10.46
CA ASP A 7 -14.24 10.48 -10.49
C ASP A 7 -13.29 10.68 -9.29
N PRO A 8 -12.01 11.02 -9.51
CA PRO A 8 -11.03 11.23 -8.44
C PRO A 8 -11.46 12.24 -7.39
N ARG A 9 -12.29 13.21 -7.76
CA ARG A 9 -12.86 14.21 -6.82
C ARG A 9 -13.93 13.64 -5.90
N ARG A 10 -14.51 12.49 -6.28
CA ARG A 10 -15.55 11.81 -5.53
C ARG A 10 -15.03 10.62 -4.69
N VAL A 11 -13.75 10.34 -4.77
CA VAL A 11 -13.06 9.36 -3.91
C VAL A 11 -12.22 10.13 -2.90
N TRP A 12 -12.61 10.06 -1.62
CA TRP A 12 -11.88 10.74 -0.56
C TRP A 12 -10.99 9.78 0.19
N GLU A 13 -9.79 10.25 0.48
CA GLU A 13 -8.79 9.54 1.28
C GLU A 13 -8.83 10.12 2.70
N VAL A 14 -8.87 9.21 3.67
CA VAL A 14 -9.14 9.54 5.08
C VAL A 14 -8.06 8.94 5.96
N ASP A 15 -7.49 9.72 6.86
CA ASP A 15 -6.71 9.23 7.99
C ASP A 15 -7.21 9.87 9.29
N CYS A 16 -7.27 9.07 10.33
CA CYS A 16 -7.55 9.53 11.67
C CYS A 16 -6.54 8.87 12.60
N PHE A 17 -5.70 9.66 13.26
CA PHE A 17 -4.59 9.14 14.05
C PHE A 17 -4.40 9.92 15.35
N ARG A 18 -3.86 9.21 16.34
CA ARG A 18 -3.45 9.82 17.60
C ARG A 18 -2.22 10.70 17.37
N ARG A 19 -2.29 11.94 17.82
CA ARG A 19 -1.11 12.81 17.85
C ARG A 19 -0.20 12.43 19.01
N PRO A 20 1.12 12.54 18.87
CA PRO A 20 1.99 12.51 20.04
C PRO A 20 1.62 13.63 21.01
N PRO A 21 1.79 13.44 22.32
CA PRO A 21 1.48 14.45 23.31
C PRO A 21 2.33 15.70 23.07
N GLU A 22 1.70 16.88 23.08
CA GLU A 22 2.40 18.16 22.98
C GLU A 22 2.68 18.68 24.41
N PRO A 23 3.90 19.11 24.75
CA PRO A 23 4.26 19.55 26.11
C PRO A 23 3.37 20.65 26.69
N GLN A 24 2.69 21.43 25.83
CA GLN A 24 1.88 22.57 26.23
C GLN A 24 0.39 22.24 26.39
N GLN A 25 -0.08 21.04 26.05
CA GLN A 25 -1.51 20.69 26.02
C GLN A 25 -2.00 19.86 27.23
N GLY A 26 -1.16 19.65 28.25
CA GLY A 26 -1.51 18.82 29.40
C GLY A 26 -1.69 17.34 28.99
N GLU A 27 -2.43 16.58 29.81
CA GLU A 27 -2.66 15.13 29.59
C GLU A 27 -3.70 14.81 28.49
N THR A 28 -4.23 15.79 27.79
CA THR A 28 -5.29 15.57 26.80
C THR A 28 -4.75 14.93 25.52
N ILE A 29 -5.11 13.68 25.31
CA ILE A 29 -4.77 12.94 24.09
C ILE A 29 -5.65 13.45 22.94
N LEU A 30 -5.02 13.98 21.90
CA LEU A 30 -5.70 14.47 20.70
C LEU A 30 -5.57 13.47 19.54
N TRP A 31 -6.66 13.35 18.81
CA TRP A 31 -6.72 12.69 17.53
C TRP A 31 -6.86 13.72 16.42
N GLU A 32 -6.18 13.49 15.32
CA GLU A 32 -6.26 14.33 14.14
C GLU A 32 -6.95 13.55 13.01
N LEU A 33 -7.99 14.16 12.44
CA LEU A 33 -8.65 13.73 11.22
C LEU A 33 -8.11 14.54 10.06
N VAL A 34 -7.74 13.85 8.98
CA VAL A 34 -7.37 14.46 7.71
C VAL A 34 -8.17 13.81 6.58
N LEU A 35 -8.78 14.64 5.75
CA LEU A 35 -9.56 14.24 4.58
C LEU A 35 -9.05 15.00 3.36
N CYS A 36 -8.90 14.34 2.24
CA CYS A 36 -8.70 14.96 0.94
C CYS A 36 -9.34 14.13 -0.17
N ASP A 37 -9.59 14.71 -1.32
CA ASP A 37 -9.92 13.93 -2.52
C ASP A 37 -8.65 13.46 -3.24
N ARG A 38 -8.78 12.46 -4.11
CA ARG A 38 -7.64 11.95 -4.90
C ARG A 38 -7.04 12.99 -5.84
N ALA A 39 -7.81 14.00 -6.24
CA ALA A 39 -7.33 15.10 -7.06
C ALA A 39 -6.60 16.18 -6.24
N ARG A 40 -6.61 16.07 -4.90
CA ARG A 40 -6.09 17.08 -3.95
C ARG A 40 -6.68 18.47 -4.18
N SER A 41 -7.95 18.56 -4.62
CA SER A 41 -8.64 19.82 -4.80
C SER A 41 -9.00 20.49 -3.47
N PHE A 42 -9.04 19.73 -2.39
CA PHE A 42 -9.18 20.24 -1.02
C PHE A 42 -8.44 19.34 -0.02
N VAL A 43 -8.16 19.90 1.14
CA VAL A 43 -7.72 19.18 2.34
C VAL A 43 -8.52 19.75 3.52
N PHE A 44 -9.18 18.86 4.25
CA PHE A 44 -9.89 19.20 5.48
C PHE A 44 -9.17 18.57 6.68
N ARG A 45 -9.08 19.30 7.77
CA ARG A 45 -8.45 18.83 9.01
C ARG A 45 -9.28 19.24 10.20
N ASP A 46 -9.32 18.37 11.20
CA ASP A 46 -9.89 18.68 12.50
C ASP A 46 -9.21 17.90 13.61
N LEU A 47 -9.27 18.44 14.82
CA LEU A 47 -8.71 17.83 16.03
C LEU A 47 -9.85 17.46 16.97
N CYS A 48 -9.70 16.30 17.62
CA CYS A 48 -10.69 15.80 18.56
C CYS A 48 -10.03 15.21 19.80
N PRO A 49 -10.43 15.58 21.01
CA PRO A 49 -10.05 14.85 22.21
C PRO A 49 -10.44 13.37 22.09
N GLN A 50 -9.57 12.46 22.53
CA GLN A 50 -9.79 11.01 22.41
C GLN A 50 -11.16 10.57 22.94
N SER A 51 -11.64 11.18 24.03
CA SER A 51 -12.94 10.89 24.64
C SER A 51 -14.15 11.20 23.75
N ARG A 52 -13.97 11.98 22.69
CA ARG A 52 -15.03 12.38 21.75
C ARG A 52 -14.90 11.72 20.37
N VAL A 53 -13.83 10.98 20.13
CA VAL A 53 -13.65 10.27 18.85
C VAL A 53 -14.71 9.19 18.73
N SER A 54 -15.60 9.32 17.76
CA SER A 54 -16.71 8.39 17.53
C SER A 54 -17.13 8.40 16.06
N ALA A 55 -17.94 7.43 15.67
CA ALA A 55 -18.51 7.39 14.32
C ALA A 55 -19.39 8.62 14.03
N GLU A 56 -20.14 9.12 15.05
CA GLU A 56 -20.95 10.35 14.93
C GLU A 56 -20.07 11.56 14.62
N TRP A 57 -18.96 11.70 15.35
CA TRP A 57 -18.01 12.79 15.10
C TRP A 57 -17.47 12.71 13.68
N LEU A 58 -17.06 11.53 13.20
CA LEU A 58 -16.59 11.33 11.83
C LEU A 58 -17.66 11.71 10.79
N VAL A 59 -18.90 11.25 10.99
CA VAL A 59 -20.04 11.63 10.13
C VAL A 59 -20.19 13.14 10.04
N GLY A 60 -20.17 13.84 11.20
CA GLY A 60 -20.27 15.30 11.26
C GLY A 60 -19.10 15.97 10.51
N ARG A 61 -17.88 15.45 10.62
CA ARG A 61 -16.68 16.01 9.96
C ARG A 61 -16.67 15.75 8.46
N ILE A 62 -17.08 14.56 8.01
CA ILE A 62 -17.23 14.26 6.57
C ILE A 62 -18.26 15.19 5.92
N LYS A 63 -19.40 15.41 6.57
CA LYS A 63 -20.41 16.38 6.10
C LYS A 63 -19.87 17.81 6.09
N ALA A 64 -19.15 18.22 7.13
CA ALA A 64 -18.53 19.54 7.21
C ALA A 64 -17.48 19.76 6.11
N ALA A 65 -16.70 18.73 5.75
CA ALA A 65 -15.72 18.78 4.67
C ALA A 65 -16.37 18.94 3.28
N ALA A 66 -17.57 18.40 3.09
CA ALA A 66 -18.38 18.62 1.88
C ALA A 66 -18.94 20.05 1.82
N GLY A 67 -19.29 20.64 2.97
CA GLY A 67 -19.96 21.94 3.01
C GLY A 67 -21.34 21.90 2.38
N SER A 68 -21.86 23.08 1.99
CA SER A 68 -23.12 23.21 1.25
C SER A 68 -22.97 22.95 -0.25
N ASP A 69 -21.76 23.08 -0.79
CA ASP A 69 -21.51 23.23 -2.23
C ASP A 69 -20.95 21.98 -2.90
N LYS A 70 -20.53 20.98 -2.12
CA LYS A 70 -19.97 19.74 -2.66
C LYS A 70 -20.83 18.53 -2.29
N PRO A 71 -21.05 17.62 -3.23
CA PRO A 71 -21.70 16.36 -2.91
C PRO A 71 -20.79 15.51 -2.01
N LEU A 72 -21.39 14.67 -1.16
CA LEU A 72 -20.66 13.66 -0.41
C LEU A 72 -19.86 12.73 -1.35
N PRO A 73 -18.74 12.17 -0.88
CA PRO A 73 -17.93 11.26 -1.69
C PRO A 73 -18.72 10.00 -2.06
N GLN A 74 -18.35 9.39 -3.16
CA GLN A 74 -18.87 8.08 -3.58
C GLN A 74 -18.14 6.93 -2.90
N GLN A 75 -16.94 7.19 -2.37
CA GLN A 75 -16.12 6.21 -1.69
C GLN A 75 -15.18 6.90 -0.71
N LEU A 76 -14.97 6.27 0.44
CA LEU A 76 -13.92 6.62 1.40
C LEU A 76 -12.81 5.56 1.33
N CYS A 77 -11.54 5.98 1.24
CA CYS A 77 -10.38 5.12 1.26
C CYS A 77 -9.53 5.41 2.51
N ALA A 78 -9.16 4.38 3.26
CA ALA A 78 -8.35 4.53 4.46
C ALA A 78 -7.27 3.45 4.53
N PHE A 79 -6.11 3.79 5.11
CA PHE A 79 -4.98 2.87 5.20
C PHE A 79 -4.62 2.47 6.62
N ARG A 80 -5.21 3.11 7.64
CA ARG A 80 -4.88 2.87 9.05
C ARG A 80 -5.85 1.85 9.69
N PRO A 81 -5.35 0.67 10.14
CA PRO A 81 -6.22 -0.34 10.76
C PRO A 81 -6.91 0.15 12.04
N ALA A 82 -6.23 0.97 12.85
CA ALA A 82 -6.76 1.42 14.14
C ALA A 82 -8.07 2.21 14.05
N THR A 83 -8.35 2.84 12.90
CA THR A 83 -9.58 3.63 12.68
C THR A 83 -10.55 2.98 11.69
N ALA A 84 -10.19 1.81 11.17
CA ALA A 84 -10.98 1.11 10.15
C ALA A 84 -12.44 0.89 10.58
N GLN A 85 -12.66 0.39 11.80
CA GLN A 85 -14.00 0.11 12.31
C GLN A 85 -14.85 1.38 12.48
N LEU A 86 -14.26 2.44 13.01
CA LEU A 86 -14.96 3.73 13.16
C LEU A 86 -15.35 4.33 11.81
N LEU A 87 -14.44 4.24 10.82
CA LEU A 87 -14.72 4.71 9.46
C LEU A 87 -15.79 3.86 8.78
N GLN A 88 -15.78 2.54 8.98
CA GLN A 88 -16.82 1.66 8.45
C GLN A 88 -18.18 2.04 9.00
N LEU A 89 -18.31 2.21 10.32
CA LEU A 89 -19.56 2.66 10.96
C LEU A 89 -20.03 4.03 10.47
N ALA A 90 -19.10 4.96 10.23
CA ALA A 90 -19.42 6.27 9.69
C ALA A 90 -19.87 6.17 8.22
N GLY A 91 -19.21 5.33 7.42
CA GLY A 91 -19.59 5.05 6.04
C GLY A 91 -20.97 4.43 5.92
N ASP A 92 -21.28 3.44 6.75
CA ASP A 92 -22.60 2.78 6.78
C ASP A 92 -23.71 3.79 7.07
N ARG A 93 -23.51 4.72 8.03
CA ARG A 93 -24.49 5.80 8.35
C ARG A 93 -24.66 6.81 7.22
N LEU A 94 -23.63 7.04 6.44
CA LEU A 94 -23.65 7.95 5.29
C LEU A 94 -24.04 7.25 4.00
N GLN A 95 -24.17 5.91 4.00
CA GLN A 95 -24.35 5.06 2.82
C GLN A 95 -23.21 5.23 1.81
N ILE A 96 -21.98 5.39 2.32
CA ILE A 96 -20.77 5.54 1.53
C ILE A 96 -19.87 4.33 1.77
N PRO A 97 -19.50 3.56 0.73
CA PRO A 97 -18.60 2.43 0.86
C PRO A 97 -17.22 2.88 1.35
N VAL A 98 -16.67 2.14 2.33
CA VAL A 98 -15.33 2.35 2.85
C VAL A 98 -14.41 1.26 2.32
N GLN A 99 -13.36 1.63 1.62
CA GLN A 99 -12.32 0.73 1.15
C GLN A 99 -11.07 0.89 2.02
N LEU A 100 -10.69 -0.19 2.69
CA LEU A 100 -9.40 -0.27 3.37
C LEU A 100 -8.32 -0.63 2.35
N THR A 101 -7.40 0.29 2.11
CA THR A 101 -6.38 0.14 1.07
C THR A 101 -5.14 0.94 1.40
N ARG A 102 -3.98 0.44 0.98
CA ARG A 102 -2.72 1.21 1.05
C ARG A 102 -2.67 2.32 -0.01
N HIS A 103 -3.51 2.26 -1.05
CA HIS A 103 -3.51 3.20 -2.17
C HIS A 103 -4.22 4.52 -1.83
N THR A 104 -3.67 5.25 -0.86
CA THR A 104 -4.11 6.59 -0.44
C THR A 104 -3.00 7.61 -0.69
N LEU A 105 -2.59 7.72 -1.97
CA LEU A 105 -1.43 8.48 -2.40
C LEU A 105 -1.56 9.98 -2.15
N ALA A 106 -2.72 10.54 -2.46
CA ALA A 106 -2.97 11.98 -2.31
C ALA A 106 -2.81 12.40 -0.85
N LEU A 107 -3.41 11.65 0.06
CA LEU A 107 -3.33 11.88 1.50
C LEU A 107 -1.92 11.67 2.05
N LYS A 108 -1.28 10.54 1.71
CA LYS A 108 0.07 10.23 2.20
C LYS A 108 1.10 11.24 1.72
N ASN A 109 1.01 11.68 0.47
CA ASN A 109 1.91 12.72 -0.05
C ASN A 109 1.69 14.04 0.69
N TRP A 110 0.43 14.41 0.97
CA TRP A 110 0.14 15.60 1.74
C TRP A 110 0.70 15.50 3.18
N LEU A 111 0.54 14.35 3.84
CA LEU A 111 1.09 14.12 5.19
C LEU A 111 2.62 14.18 5.20
N ARG A 112 3.30 13.60 4.19
CA ARG A 112 4.77 13.69 4.04
C ARG A 112 5.24 15.14 3.83
N ASP A 113 4.57 15.88 2.94
CA ASP A 113 4.90 17.28 2.66
C ASP A 113 4.73 18.15 3.91
N ARG A 114 3.66 17.91 4.67
CA ARG A 114 3.44 18.58 5.95
C ARG A 114 4.50 18.24 6.97
N GLN A 115 4.84 16.96 7.11
CA GLN A 115 5.85 16.49 8.07
C GLN A 115 7.22 17.10 7.76
N ARG A 116 7.58 17.26 6.49
CA ARG A 116 8.82 17.94 6.09
C ARG A 116 8.82 19.44 6.44
N LYS A 117 7.67 20.11 6.28
CA LYS A 117 7.55 21.55 6.56
C LYS A 117 7.43 21.86 8.05
N THR A 118 6.68 21.03 8.77
CA THR A 118 6.37 21.22 10.19
C THR A 118 6.44 19.85 10.87
N PRO A 119 7.64 19.37 11.21
CA PRO A 119 7.81 18.10 11.88
C PRO A 119 7.16 18.15 13.27
N ILE A 120 6.43 17.12 13.61
CA ILE A 120 5.96 16.89 14.97
C ILE A 120 7.08 16.14 15.68
N ILE A 121 7.58 16.68 16.77
CA ILE A 121 8.64 16.04 17.55
C ILE A 121 7.98 15.21 18.66
N ASP A 122 8.35 13.95 18.75
CA ASP A 122 7.96 13.09 19.87
C ASP A 122 8.71 13.57 21.13
N PRO A 123 7.99 14.01 22.17
CA PRO A 123 8.65 14.54 23.37
C PRO A 123 9.42 13.48 24.16
N THR A 124 9.17 12.20 23.96
CA THR A 124 9.83 11.09 24.64
C THR A 124 11.15 10.72 23.98
N THR A 125 11.16 10.66 22.64
CA THR A 125 12.34 10.23 21.87
C THR A 125 13.15 11.42 21.32
N HIS A 126 12.59 12.62 21.36
CA HIS A 126 13.14 13.84 20.76
C HIS A 126 13.42 13.71 19.25
N THR A 127 12.76 12.77 18.59
CA THR A 127 12.88 12.52 17.15
C THR A 127 11.59 12.94 16.41
N PRO A 128 11.67 13.23 15.11
CA PRO A 128 10.47 13.47 14.31
C PRO A 128 9.53 12.27 14.36
N TYR A 129 8.27 12.50 14.78
CA TYR A 129 7.22 11.48 14.78
C TYR A 129 6.80 11.17 13.36
N ASP A 130 6.95 9.91 12.93
CA ASP A 130 6.48 9.48 11.61
C ASP A 130 4.97 9.20 11.64
N ILE A 131 4.18 10.14 11.13
CA ILE A 131 2.71 10.03 11.05
C ILE A 131 2.29 8.82 10.21
N LEU A 132 3.09 8.41 9.23
CA LEU A 132 2.77 7.30 8.34
C LEU A 132 3.22 5.94 8.88
N GLN A 133 3.96 5.93 9.97
CA GLN A 133 4.37 4.69 10.60
C GLN A 133 3.14 3.96 11.17
N LEU A 134 2.95 2.73 10.71
CA LEU A 134 1.93 1.83 11.23
C LEU A 134 2.60 0.75 12.08
N GLU A 135 1.94 0.38 13.17
CA GLU A 135 2.30 -0.85 13.87
C GLU A 135 2.07 -2.03 12.94
N ARG A 136 3.10 -2.82 12.74
CA ARG A 136 3.07 -3.99 11.87
C ARG A 136 3.45 -5.23 12.68
N PRO A 137 2.66 -6.32 12.59
CA PRO A 137 3.03 -7.57 13.25
C PRO A 137 4.36 -8.09 12.69
N ALA A 138 5.05 -8.95 13.45
CA ALA A 138 6.20 -9.67 12.92
C ALA A 138 5.80 -10.45 11.66
N PRO A 139 6.69 -10.59 10.66
CA PRO A 139 6.38 -11.39 9.49
C PRO A 139 6.12 -12.85 9.88
N ALA A 140 5.02 -13.41 9.39
CA ALA A 140 4.69 -14.83 9.58
C ALA A 140 5.32 -15.68 8.45
N PRO A 141 5.74 -16.91 8.71
CA PRO A 141 6.23 -17.79 7.66
C PRO A 141 5.10 -18.13 6.66
N LEU A 142 5.48 -18.26 5.39
CA LEU A 142 4.57 -18.78 4.37
C LEU A 142 4.19 -20.23 4.72
N PRO A 143 2.89 -20.63 4.63
CA PRO A 143 2.50 -22.01 4.80
C PRO A 143 3.28 -22.97 3.88
N ASN A 144 3.77 -24.09 4.41
CA ASN A 144 4.68 -24.99 3.68
C ASN A 144 4.13 -25.49 2.32
N HIS A 145 2.82 -25.70 2.22
CA HIS A 145 2.17 -26.17 1.00
C HIS A 145 2.08 -25.11 -0.11
N LEU A 146 2.49 -23.87 0.18
CA LEU A 146 2.51 -22.73 -0.75
C LEU A 146 3.93 -22.38 -1.22
N TRP A 147 4.95 -23.09 -0.73
CA TRP A 147 6.31 -22.82 -1.17
C TRP A 147 6.43 -23.16 -2.66
N GLY A 148 7.06 -22.25 -3.39
CA GLY A 148 7.42 -22.50 -4.78
C GLY A 148 8.65 -23.41 -4.88
N ASP A 149 8.82 -24.04 -6.03
CA ASP A 149 10.01 -24.87 -6.32
C ASP A 149 11.25 -23.99 -6.43
N GLN A 150 11.09 -22.83 -7.06
CA GLN A 150 12.16 -21.85 -7.25
C GLN A 150 11.59 -20.42 -7.22
N TRP A 151 12.46 -19.48 -6.95
CA TRP A 151 12.16 -18.05 -7.07
C TRP A 151 13.42 -17.28 -7.46
N ARG A 152 13.22 -16.10 -8.06
CA ARG A 152 14.34 -15.24 -8.44
C ARG A 152 13.94 -13.78 -8.52
N PHE A 153 14.91 -12.90 -8.32
CA PHE A 153 14.80 -11.52 -8.72
C PHE A 153 14.84 -11.40 -10.24
N ALA A 154 14.02 -10.52 -10.79
CA ALA A 154 13.93 -10.27 -12.21
C ALA A 154 13.84 -8.75 -12.48
N SER A 155 14.04 -8.39 -13.72
CA SER A 155 13.82 -7.02 -14.18
C SER A 155 13.41 -7.03 -15.64
N VAL A 156 12.44 -6.22 -16.00
CA VAL A 156 12.01 -6.00 -17.38
C VAL A 156 11.91 -4.51 -17.67
N PRO A 157 12.22 -4.04 -18.89
CA PRO A 157 11.93 -2.65 -19.25
C PRO A 157 10.45 -2.34 -19.05
N LEU A 158 10.14 -1.16 -18.54
CA LEU A 158 8.77 -0.76 -18.22
C LEU A 158 7.84 -0.82 -19.43
N GLY A 159 8.32 -0.39 -20.61
CA GLY A 159 7.59 -0.53 -21.87
C GLY A 159 7.26 -1.98 -22.20
N THR A 160 8.22 -2.89 -22.04
CA THR A 160 8.01 -4.34 -22.22
C THR A 160 6.97 -4.88 -21.25
N PHE A 161 6.99 -4.43 -19.99
CA PHE A 161 5.96 -4.83 -19.01
C PHE A 161 4.57 -4.40 -19.48
N VAL A 162 4.40 -3.14 -19.88
CA VAL A 162 3.09 -2.58 -20.28
C VAL A 162 2.59 -3.18 -21.61
N GLU A 163 3.47 -3.32 -22.60
CA GLU A 163 3.09 -3.70 -23.96
C GLU A 163 3.03 -5.23 -24.17
N GLN A 164 3.85 -5.99 -23.45
CA GLN A 164 3.98 -7.42 -23.69
C GLN A 164 3.54 -8.30 -22.53
N LEU A 165 3.82 -7.94 -21.28
CA LEU A 165 3.49 -8.79 -20.12
C LEU A 165 2.08 -8.52 -19.60
N ALA A 166 1.72 -7.26 -19.37
CA ALA A 166 0.40 -6.89 -18.85
C ALA A 166 -0.78 -7.33 -19.73
N PRO A 167 -0.71 -7.32 -21.08
CA PRO A 167 -1.80 -7.76 -21.94
C PRO A 167 -1.97 -9.29 -22.00
N ARG A 168 -0.95 -10.09 -21.64
CA ARG A 168 -1.04 -11.56 -21.71
C ARG A 168 -2.30 -12.11 -21.05
N PRO A 169 -2.85 -13.23 -21.53
CA PRO A 169 -4.05 -13.87 -20.97
C PRO A 169 -3.73 -14.65 -19.68
N ILE A 170 -3.21 -13.94 -18.66
CA ILE A 170 -2.87 -14.52 -17.36
C ILE A 170 -4.16 -14.69 -16.55
N PRO A 171 -4.45 -15.87 -15.97
CA PRO A 171 -5.69 -16.15 -15.26
C PRO A 171 -6.01 -15.15 -14.15
N ILE A 172 -5.01 -14.79 -13.34
CA ILE A 172 -5.18 -13.86 -12.24
C ILE A 172 -4.22 -12.68 -12.41
N LYS A 173 -4.79 -11.48 -12.57
CA LYS A 173 -4.03 -10.23 -12.68
C LYS A 173 -4.56 -9.19 -11.72
N SER A 174 -3.64 -8.50 -11.08
CA SER A 174 -3.92 -7.29 -10.29
C SER A 174 -3.01 -6.16 -10.74
N LEU A 175 -3.55 -5.30 -11.60
CA LEU A 175 -2.87 -4.14 -12.17
C LEU A 175 -3.70 -2.88 -11.84
N PRO A 176 -3.60 -2.35 -10.60
CA PRO A 176 -4.39 -1.19 -10.19
C PRO A 176 -4.10 0.02 -11.08
N SER A 177 -5.14 0.71 -11.57
CA SER A 177 -4.98 1.88 -12.44
C SER A 177 -4.19 3.01 -11.79
N VAL A 178 -4.24 3.13 -10.46
CA VAL A 178 -3.45 4.10 -9.69
C VAL A 178 -1.95 3.81 -9.76
N LEU A 179 -1.56 2.56 -10.04
CA LEU A 179 -0.16 2.15 -10.23
C LEU A 179 0.27 2.16 -11.70
N HIS A 180 -0.56 2.65 -12.61
CA HIS A 180 -0.14 2.75 -14.00
C HIS A 180 1.14 3.59 -14.11
N PRO A 181 2.18 3.13 -14.84
CA PRO A 181 3.47 3.81 -14.91
C PRO A 181 3.42 5.27 -15.32
N ASP A 182 2.46 5.66 -16.16
CA ASP A 182 2.26 7.05 -16.60
C ASP A 182 1.99 7.98 -15.41
N ASN A 183 1.37 7.48 -14.33
CA ASN A 183 1.12 8.26 -13.13
C ASN A 183 2.40 8.60 -12.35
N PHE A 184 3.52 7.96 -12.69
CA PHE A 184 4.82 8.14 -12.06
C PHE A 184 5.81 8.90 -12.95
N GLY A 185 5.44 9.22 -14.19
CA GLY A 185 6.31 9.91 -15.15
C GLY A 185 7.58 9.13 -15.50
N LEU A 186 7.51 7.80 -15.50
CA LEU A 186 8.66 6.92 -15.76
C LEU A 186 8.83 6.69 -17.27
N ALA A 187 10.07 6.70 -17.74
CA ALA A 187 10.39 6.39 -19.13
C ALA A 187 10.27 4.87 -19.41
N ALA A 188 9.97 4.51 -20.68
CA ALA A 188 9.70 3.13 -21.07
C ALA A 188 10.90 2.17 -20.93
N ASP A 189 12.12 2.70 -20.96
CA ASP A 189 13.37 1.94 -20.82
C ASP A 189 13.79 1.69 -19.37
N VAL A 190 13.12 2.34 -18.41
CA VAL A 190 13.41 2.15 -16.97
C VAL A 190 13.21 0.68 -16.59
N PRO A 191 14.20 0.03 -15.95
CA PRO A 191 14.09 -1.37 -15.55
C PRO A 191 13.12 -1.51 -14.37
N LEU A 192 11.93 -2.05 -14.61
CA LEU A 192 10.95 -2.42 -13.59
C LEU A 192 11.43 -3.68 -12.88
N PRO A 193 11.79 -3.61 -11.59
CA PRO A 193 12.20 -4.80 -10.84
C PRO A 193 11.00 -5.69 -10.51
N GLY A 194 11.24 -6.96 -10.28
CA GLY A 194 10.21 -7.89 -9.87
C GLY A 194 10.77 -9.15 -9.23
N VAL A 195 9.85 -9.99 -8.78
CA VAL A 195 10.10 -11.32 -8.28
C VAL A 195 9.28 -12.30 -9.11
N ILE A 196 9.91 -13.36 -9.55
CA ILE A 196 9.27 -14.48 -10.24
C ILE A 196 9.33 -15.70 -9.31
N ILE A 197 8.17 -16.33 -9.10
CA ILE A 197 8.04 -17.58 -8.34
C ILE A 197 7.60 -18.68 -9.29
N GLU A 198 8.39 -19.73 -9.36
CA GLU A 198 8.12 -20.95 -10.10
C GLU A 198 7.60 -21.98 -9.08
N ALA A 199 6.32 -22.32 -9.16
CA ALA A 199 5.65 -23.08 -8.12
C ALA A 199 5.08 -24.41 -8.63
N GLY A 200 5.56 -24.89 -9.76
CA GLY A 200 5.18 -26.20 -10.31
C GLY A 200 3.67 -26.41 -10.33
N ARG A 201 3.23 -27.52 -9.82
CA ARG A 201 1.80 -27.87 -9.70
C ARG A 201 1.03 -27.00 -8.70
N SER A 202 1.75 -26.37 -7.76
CA SER A 202 1.17 -25.48 -6.74
C SER A 202 0.94 -24.06 -7.21
N ALA A 203 1.35 -23.71 -8.44
CA ALA A 203 1.30 -22.33 -8.94
C ALA A 203 -0.09 -21.69 -8.84
N MET A 204 -1.15 -22.42 -9.15
CA MET A 204 -2.53 -21.90 -9.05
C MET A 204 -2.97 -21.75 -7.59
N VAL A 205 -2.59 -22.69 -6.71
CA VAL A 205 -2.93 -22.65 -5.28
C VAL A 205 -2.24 -21.45 -4.62
N LEU A 206 -0.94 -21.24 -4.89
CA LEU A 206 -0.20 -20.08 -4.43
C LEU A 206 -0.83 -18.79 -4.95
N THR A 207 -1.19 -18.75 -6.23
CA THR A 207 -1.80 -17.57 -6.86
C THR A 207 -3.14 -17.21 -6.20
N GLN A 208 -4.01 -18.19 -5.93
CA GLN A 208 -5.29 -17.97 -5.24
C GLN A 208 -5.08 -17.48 -3.80
N TRP A 209 -4.11 -18.07 -3.10
CA TRP A 209 -3.74 -17.61 -1.76
C TRP A 209 -3.26 -16.14 -1.80
N LEU A 210 -2.38 -15.78 -2.74
CA LEU A 210 -1.92 -14.41 -2.92
C LEU A 210 -3.10 -13.44 -3.15
N VAL A 211 -4.11 -13.82 -3.94
CA VAL A 211 -5.34 -13.01 -4.09
C VAL A 211 -5.98 -12.74 -2.73
N SER A 212 -6.13 -13.78 -1.90
CA SER A 212 -6.74 -13.63 -0.56
C SER A 212 -5.92 -12.75 0.38
N GLN A 213 -4.59 -12.67 0.17
CA GLN A 213 -3.70 -11.81 0.96
C GLN A 213 -3.63 -10.38 0.45
N SER A 214 -4.08 -10.10 -0.77
CA SER A 214 -3.99 -8.75 -1.37
C SER A 214 -2.56 -8.20 -1.30
N PRO A 215 -1.62 -8.71 -2.09
CA PRO A 215 -0.23 -8.27 -2.15
C PRO A 215 -0.12 -6.76 -2.35
N ALA A 216 0.78 -6.12 -1.60
CA ALA A 216 1.01 -4.68 -1.70
C ALA A 216 2.45 -4.35 -2.10
N ALA A 217 3.43 -5.06 -1.54
CA ALA A 217 4.84 -4.88 -1.86
C ALA A 217 5.65 -6.14 -1.53
N ILE A 218 6.79 -6.29 -2.20
CA ILE A 218 7.82 -7.25 -1.84
C ILE A 218 9.07 -6.48 -1.42
N ARG A 219 9.66 -6.89 -0.29
CA ARG A 219 10.88 -6.28 0.25
C ARG A 219 11.95 -7.33 0.47
N TYR A 220 13.13 -7.05 -0.04
CA TYR A 220 14.34 -7.71 0.44
C TYR A 220 14.75 -7.08 1.78
N LYS A 221 15.06 -7.91 2.74
CA LYS A 221 15.58 -7.51 4.04
C LYS A 221 16.88 -8.25 4.29
N SER A 222 17.97 -7.48 4.40
CA SER A 222 19.26 -8.04 4.82
C SER A 222 19.20 -8.45 6.29
N GLY A 223 19.85 -9.57 6.61
CA GLY A 223 19.92 -10.14 7.95
C GLY A 223 20.79 -11.38 7.99
N GLN A 224 20.63 -12.20 9.02
CA GLN A 224 21.20 -13.54 9.13
C GLN A 224 20.08 -14.49 9.62
N PRO A 225 19.41 -15.18 8.69
CA PRO A 225 19.52 -15.12 7.22
C PRO A 225 18.88 -13.88 6.58
N ASP A 226 19.22 -13.60 5.32
CA ASP A 226 18.52 -12.66 4.47
C ASP A 226 17.09 -13.14 4.21
N GLY A 227 16.16 -12.22 3.93
CA GLY A 227 14.77 -12.58 3.72
C GLY A 227 14.06 -11.81 2.61
N LEU A 228 13.12 -12.48 1.98
CA LEU A 228 12.17 -11.87 1.05
C LEU A 228 10.79 -11.82 1.73
N ILE A 229 10.29 -10.61 1.96
CA ILE A 229 9.07 -10.36 2.71
C ILE A 229 7.98 -9.83 1.78
N LEU A 230 6.85 -10.51 1.74
CA LEU A 230 5.61 -10.01 1.14
C LEU A 230 4.88 -9.13 2.16
N GLU A 231 4.64 -7.90 1.81
CA GLU A 231 3.69 -7.03 2.50
C GLU A 231 2.31 -7.19 1.87
N ALA A 232 1.29 -7.40 2.69
CA ALA A 232 -0.06 -7.74 2.24
C ALA A 232 -1.12 -6.96 3.03
N LYS A 233 -2.34 -6.87 2.51
CA LYS A 233 -3.45 -6.10 3.11
C LYS A 233 -2.96 -4.73 3.61
N LEU A 234 -3.35 -4.29 4.78
CA LEU A 234 -2.88 -3.02 5.36
C LEU A 234 -1.53 -3.15 6.06
N VAL A 235 -1.33 -4.23 6.85
CA VAL A 235 -0.16 -4.39 7.74
C VAL A 235 0.41 -5.81 7.77
N ASP A 236 -0.25 -6.80 7.17
CA ASP A 236 0.19 -8.19 7.16
C ASP A 236 1.54 -8.33 6.45
N ARG A 237 2.37 -9.23 6.94
CA ARG A 237 3.69 -9.53 6.37
C ARG A 237 3.94 -11.03 6.38
N TRP A 238 4.48 -11.55 5.28
CA TRP A 238 4.79 -12.97 5.11
C TRP A 238 6.22 -13.15 4.67
N ILE A 239 6.93 -14.09 5.28
CA ILE A 239 8.26 -14.52 4.83
C ILE A 239 8.04 -15.44 3.64
N LEU A 240 8.35 -14.97 2.44
CA LEU A 240 8.28 -15.81 1.23
C LEU A 240 9.41 -16.83 1.22
N THR A 241 10.61 -16.40 1.63
CA THR A 241 11.79 -17.25 1.72
C THR A 241 12.87 -16.58 2.55
N THR A 242 13.81 -17.39 3.04
CA THR A 242 15.07 -16.93 3.65
C THR A 242 16.25 -17.61 2.96
N PHE A 243 17.41 -16.95 2.93
CA PHE A 243 18.60 -17.44 2.26
C PHE A 243 19.87 -16.81 2.83
N ASP A 244 21.00 -17.50 2.69
CA ASP A 244 22.32 -17.05 3.16
C ASP A 244 23.33 -16.89 2.01
N ASP A 245 22.86 -16.92 0.75
CA ASP A 245 23.68 -16.81 -0.45
C ASP A 245 24.01 -15.35 -0.76
N ASP A 246 25.30 -15.02 -0.83
CA ASP A 246 25.78 -13.65 -1.06
C ASP A 246 25.41 -13.10 -2.44
N GLU A 247 25.35 -13.94 -3.49
CA GLU A 247 24.96 -13.53 -4.85
C GLU A 247 23.48 -13.17 -4.87
N VAL A 248 22.65 -13.98 -4.23
CA VAL A 248 21.21 -13.69 -4.06
C VAL A 248 21.01 -12.44 -3.21
N GLY A 249 21.81 -12.26 -2.16
CA GLY A 249 21.81 -11.03 -1.35
C GLY A 249 22.16 -9.79 -2.16
N GLN A 250 23.16 -9.90 -3.07
CA GLN A 250 23.50 -8.79 -3.97
C GLN A 250 22.39 -8.51 -4.98
N ALA A 251 21.72 -9.53 -5.51
CA ALA A 251 20.55 -9.37 -6.37
C ALA A 251 19.40 -8.70 -5.61
N GLY A 252 19.19 -9.03 -4.34
CA GLY A 252 18.22 -8.38 -3.46
C GLY A 252 18.51 -6.90 -3.24
N ARG A 253 19.75 -6.52 -2.96
CA ARG A 253 20.17 -5.11 -2.87
C ARG A 253 19.93 -4.36 -4.18
N THR A 254 20.25 -5.00 -5.31
CA THR A 254 20.01 -4.43 -6.65
C THR A 254 18.52 -4.23 -6.92
N HIS A 255 17.68 -5.19 -6.53
CA HIS A 255 16.22 -5.09 -6.60
C HIS A 255 15.70 -3.88 -5.81
N GLU A 256 16.13 -3.70 -4.55
CA GLU A 256 15.72 -2.55 -3.73
C GLU A 256 16.19 -1.21 -4.33
N ASN A 257 17.40 -1.15 -4.89
CA ASN A 257 17.90 0.04 -5.56
C ASN A 257 17.06 0.39 -6.81
N ARG A 258 16.70 -0.60 -7.63
CA ARG A 258 15.82 -0.39 -8.79
C ARG A 258 14.42 0.06 -8.38
N LYS A 259 13.87 -0.43 -7.27
CA LYS A 259 12.59 0.08 -6.75
C LYS A 259 12.64 1.57 -6.42
N ARG A 260 13.78 2.09 -5.98
CA ARG A 260 13.94 3.54 -5.76
C ARG A 260 13.84 4.33 -7.07
N THR A 261 14.42 3.85 -8.16
CA THR A 261 14.35 4.49 -9.48
C THR A 261 12.97 4.40 -10.11
N THR A 262 12.18 3.39 -9.76
CA THR A 262 10.80 3.21 -10.22
C THR A 262 9.76 3.79 -9.26
N HIS A 263 10.17 4.67 -8.33
CA HIS A 263 9.28 5.22 -7.29
C HIS A 263 8.52 4.16 -6.47
N GLY A 264 9.15 3.01 -6.26
CA GLY A 264 8.59 1.89 -5.52
C GLY A 264 7.82 0.88 -6.37
N LEU A 265 7.57 1.15 -7.66
CA LEU A 265 6.91 0.19 -8.54
C LEU A 265 7.77 -1.06 -8.74
N HIS A 266 7.13 -2.22 -8.66
CA HIS A 266 7.73 -3.53 -8.92
C HIS A 266 6.62 -4.55 -9.22
N PHE A 267 6.98 -5.73 -9.72
CA PHE A 267 6.00 -6.76 -10.04
C PHE A 267 6.26 -8.07 -9.29
N LEU A 268 5.19 -8.86 -9.14
CA LEU A 268 5.23 -10.25 -8.73
C LEU A 268 4.61 -11.09 -9.85
N LEU A 269 5.35 -12.09 -10.31
CA LEU A 269 4.88 -13.05 -11.30
C LEU A 269 4.94 -14.46 -10.70
N VAL A 270 3.83 -15.20 -10.80
CA VAL A 270 3.78 -16.62 -10.46
C VAL A 270 3.54 -17.44 -11.72
N ARG A 271 4.30 -18.48 -11.91
CA ARG A 271 4.23 -19.38 -13.06
C ARG A 271 4.53 -20.83 -12.66
N PRO A 272 4.10 -21.82 -13.46
CA PRO A 272 4.41 -23.22 -13.18
C PRO A 272 5.91 -23.53 -13.33
N ASP A 273 6.54 -23.01 -14.38
CA ASP A 273 7.93 -23.30 -14.76
C ASP A 273 8.58 -22.13 -15.49
N ASP A 274 9.82 -22.30 -15.91
CA ASP A 274 10.62 -21.27 -16.59
C ASP A 274 10.43 -21.20 -18.12
N SER A 275 9.58 -22.06 -18.68
CA SER A 275 9.34 -22.10 -20.14
C SER A 275 8.80 -20.78 -20.72
N GLY A 276 8.18 -19.95 -19.88
CA GLY A 276 7.50 -18.72 -20.30
C GLY A 276 6.24 -18.95 -21.15
N MET A 277 5.78 -20.21 -21.25
CA MET A 277 4.58 -20.59 -22.00
C MET A 277 3.30 -20.23 -21.26
N THR A 278 3.33 -20.32 -19.93
CA THR A 278 2.16 -20.09 -19.09
C THR A 278 2.52 -19.32 -17.84
N GLU A 279 1.70 -18.32 -17.52
CA GLU A 279 1.74 -17.64 -16.23
C GLU A 279 0.40 -17.86 -15.51
N THR A 280 0.42 -17.95 -14.18
CA THR A 280 -0.77 -18.15 -13.36
C THR A 280 -1.23 -16.85 -12.67
N GLY A 281 -0.29 -16.00 -12.27
CA GLY A 281 -0.61 -14.75 -11.57
C GLY A 281 0.37 -13.63 -11.83
N LEU A 282 -0.15 -12.38 -11.97
CA LEU A 282 0.65 -11.17 -12.15
C LEU A 282 0.09 -10.04 -11.30
N TRP A 283 0.95 -9.44 -10.49
CA TRP A 283 0.64 -8.25 -9.69
C TRP A 283 1.61 -7.12 -10.02
N LEU A 284 1.08 -5.92 -10.21
CA LEU A 284 1.86 -4.69 -10.13
C LEU A 284 1.72 -4.13 -8.73
N LEU A 285 2.83 -3.95 -8.06
CA LEU A 285 2.96 -3.61 -6.65
C LEU A 285 3.72 -2.29 -6.50
N CYS A 286 3.60 -1.64 -5.34
CA CYS A 286 4.35 -0.43 -5.08
C CYS A 286 4.71 -0.27 -3.59
N ASP A 287 5.98 0.03 -3.31
CA ASP A 287 6.45 0.38 -1.98
C ASP A 287 6.01 1.76 -1.55
N GLY A 288 5.71 1.92 -0.27
CA GLY A 288 5.43 3.25 0.32
C GLY A 288 4.06 3.81 -0.01
N ILE A 289 3.22 2.99 -0.62
CA ILE A 289 1.83 3.33 -0.85
C ILE A 289 0.96 2.74 0.24
#